data_3cb01bc3a5c01d44334cce9ff07ca75b
#
_entry.id   3cb01bc3a5c01d44334cce9ff07ca75b
#
_cell.length_a   1.000
_cell.length_b   1.000
_cell.length_c   1.000
_cell.angle_alpha   90.00
_cell.angle_beta   90.00
_cell.angle_gamma   90.00
#
_symmetry.space_group_name_H-M   'P 1'
#
loop_
_entity.id
_entity.type
_entity.pdbx_description
1 polymer ?
#
loop_
_entity_poly.entity_id
_entity_poly.type
_entity_poly.pdbx_seq_one_letter_code
_entity_poly.pdbx_strand_id
1 'polypeptide(L)'
;MGMIGAFFDFDKTLLETESAKLGFQYLWERRLISFGFLLRILIANFFYQRHLLSDEFVGRIFLKFYRGKKLEEFTNGAPLFYRQYLKPRLAPNILCKVREHQKNGHVLILISGSVRYLLEPVIEDIGFDHLLCTDLEVGADGQLTGRANGPFCINKTKRTLASHLAQKHGIDLSRSYAYGNHQSDIPLLEMVGFPFAVEPTEPLRKVAFKRNWPILGFK
;
A
#
# COMPACT_ATOMS: atom_id res chain seq x y z
N MET A 1 9.46 -20.25 -20.31
CA MET A 1 8.90 -18.87 -20.28
C MET A 1 8.83 -18.44 -18.82
N GLY A 2 9.25 -17.20 -18.49
CA GLY A 2 9.12 -16.67 -17.13
C GLY A 2 7.66 -16.50 -16.70
N MET A 3 7.40 -16.54 -15.38
CA MET A 3 6.08 -16.25 -14.82
C MET A 3 5.67 -14.80 -15.09
N ILE A 4 4.38 -14.55 -15.18
CA ILE A 4 3.83 -13.19 -15.32
C ILE A 4 3.36 -12.71 -13.97
N GLY A 5 3.79 -11.52 -13.53
CA GLY A 5 3.33 -10.89 -12.29
C GLY A 5 2.27 -9.83 -12.51
N ALA A 6 1.42 -9.63 -11.53
CA ALA A 6 0.47 -8.51 -11.47
C ALA A 6 0.64 -7.80 -10.12
N PHE A 7 1.22 -6.61 -10.17
CA PHE A 7 1.53 -5.77 -9.01
C PHE A 7 0.41 -4.76 -8.78
N PHE A 8 -0.17 -4.78 -7.59
CA PHE A 8 -1.26 -3.87 -7.22
C PHE A 8 -0.82 -2.98 -6.07
N ASP A 9 -0.87 -1.67 -6.26
CA ASP A 9 -0.89 -0.75 -5.13
C ASP A 9 -2.19 -0.88 -4.36
N PHE A 10 -2.22 -0.48 -3.08
CA PHE A 10 -3.37 -0.64 -2.20
C PHE A 10 -4.22 0.62 -2.11
N ASP A 11 -3.68 1.68 -1.51
CA ASP A 11 -4.43 2.90 -1.18
C ASP A 11 -4.82 3.67 -2.45
N LYS A 12 -6.12 3.98 -2.62
CA LYS A 12 -6.67 4.60 -3.84
C LYS A 12 -6.38 3.85 -5.15
N THR A 13 -6.05 2.56 -5.02
CA THR A 13 -5.89 1.65 -6.17
C THR A 13 -6.80 0.45 -5.98
N LEU A 14 -6.43 -0.52 -5.14
CA LEU A 14 -7.31 -1.64 -4.77
C LEU A 14 -8.36 -1.21 -3.75
N LEU A 15 -8.06 -0.26 -2.89
CA LEU A 15 -8.96 0.39 -1.95
C LEU A 15 -9.37 1.77 -2.49
N GLU A 16 -10.66 2.12 -2.52
CA GLU A 16 -11.16 3.40 -3.04
C GLU A 16 -10.73 4.63 -2.23
N THR A 17 -10.13 4.44 -1.06
CA THR A 17 -9.69 5.48 -0.13
C THR A 17 -8.32 5.17 0.46
N GLU A 18 -7.89 5.96 1.44
CA GLU A 18 -6.63 5.74 2.16
C GLU A 18 -6.87 4.89 3.41
N SER A 19 -6.15 3.78 3.54
CA SER A 19 -6.20 2.87 4.69
C SER A 19 -5.82 3.58 6.01
N ALA A 20 -4.86 4.51 5.95
CA ALA A 20 -4.47 5.33 7.09
C ALA A 20 -5.64 6.17 7.63
N LYS A 21 -6.45 6.79 6.75
CA LYS A 21 -7.64 7.56 7.15
C LYS A 21 -8.64 6.69 7.90
N LEU A 22 -8.92 5.48 7.36
CA LEU A 22 -9.82 4.53 8.01
C LEU A 22 -9.25 3.99 9.33
N GLY A 23 -7.94 3.76 9.37
CA GLY A 23 -7.24 3.36 10.59
C GLY A 23 -7.37 4.41 11.70
N PHE A 24 -7.23 5.71 11.36
CA PHE A 24 -7.44 6.79 12.35
C PHE A 24 -8.89 6.86 12.82
N GLN A 25 -9.86 6.72 11.92
CA GLN A 25 -11.26 6.66 12.29
C GLN A 25 -11.51 5.52 13.28
N TYR A 26 -11.05 4.32 12.96
CA TYR A 26 -11.19 3.14 13.81
C TYR A 26 -10.56 3.34 15.21
N LEU A 27 -9.33 3.87 15.25
CA LEU A 27 -8.61 4.11 16.51
C LEU A 27 -9.29 5.22 17.34
N TRP A 28 -9.83 6.25 16.69
CA TRP A 28 -10.55 7.33 17.34
C TRP A 28 -11.86 6.84 17.95
N GLU A 29 -12.68 6.11 17.21
CA GLU A 29 -13.96 5.54 17.67
C GLU A 29 -13.75 4.63 18.89
N ARG A 30 -12.60 3.95 18.96
CA ARG A 30 -12.22 3.08 20.09
C ARG A 30 -11.44 3.79 21.19
N ARG A 31 -11.25 5.10 21.09
CA ARG A 31 -10.49 5.93 22.05
C ARG A 31 -9.04 5.44 22.28
N LEU A 32 -8.44 4.84 21.25
CA LEU A 32 -7.07 4.31 21.30
C LEU A 32 -6.00 5.35 20.93
N ILE A 33 -6.40 6.52 20.43
CA ILE A 33 -5.53 7.65 20.13
C ILE A 33 -5.91 8.86 20.96
N SER A 34 -4.89 9.61 21.42
CA SER A 34 -5.08 10.87 22.12
C SER A 34 -5.36 12.02 21.16
N PHE A 35 -6.10 13.03 21.61
CA PHE A 35 -6.34 14.25 20.84
C PHE A 35 -5.02 14.93 20.41
N GLY A 36 -4.01 14.96 21.30
CA GLY A 36 -2.71 15.55 20.96
C GLY A 36 -1.99 14.82 19.84
N PHE A 37 -2.13 13.49 19.73
CA PHE A 37 -1.59 12.74 18.61
C PHE A 37 -2.35 13.03 17.32
N LEU A 38 -3.69 13.08 17.37
CA LEU A 38 -4.51 13.45 16.22
C LEU A 38 -4.13 14.84 15.68
N LEU A 39 -3.95 15.82 16.57
CA LEU A 39 -3.56 17.17 16.17
C LEU A 39 -2.19 17.19 15.47
N ARG A 40 -1.20 16.41 15.96
CA ARG A 40 0.11 16.29 15.31
C ARG A 40 -0.01 15.73 13.87
N ILE A 41 -0.89 14.76 13.66
CA ILE A 41 -1.14 14.17 12.35
C ILE A 41 -1.80 15.19 11.43
N LEU A 42 -2.80 15.92 11.90
CA LEU A 42 -3.47 16.97 11.12
C LEU A 42 -2.48 18.07 10.69
N ILE A 43 -1.60 18.49 11.59
CA ILE A 43 -0.54 19.46 11.29
C ILE A 43 0.43 18.88 10.26
N ALA A 44 0.89 17.64 10.44
CA ALA A 44 1.80 16.99 9.49
C ALA A 44 1.16 16.86 8.09
N ASN A 45 -0.12 16.46 8.04
CA ASN A 45 -0.88 16.38 6.79
C ASN A 45 -1.05 17.74 6.11
N PHE A 46 -1.30 18.81 6.86
CA PHE A 46 -1.38 20.16 6.33
C PHE A 46 -0.08 20.58 5.63
N PHE A 47 1.09 20.34 6.25
CA PHE A 47 2.39 20.64 5.65
C PHE A 47 2.71 19.70 4.47
N TYR A 48 2.31 18.45 4.55
CA TYR A 48 2.46 17.48 3.47
C TYR A 48 1.69 17.90 2.21
N GLN A 49 0.41 18.30 2.35
CA GLN A 49 -0.40 18.79 1.22
C GLN A 49 0.19 20.03 0.55
N ARG A 50 1.04 20.78 1.25
CA ARG A 50 1.79 21.92 0.71
C ARG A 50 3.17 21.56 0.17
N HIS A 51 3.46 20.25 0.03
CA HIS A 51 4.75 19.73 -0.44
C HIS A 51 5.96 20.16 0.41
N LEU A 52 5.74 20.53 1.68
CA LEU A 52 6.80 20.91 2.62
C LEU A 52 7.37 19.71 3.39
N LEU A 53 6.70 18.57 3.36
CA LEU A 53 7.15 17.33 3.99
C LEU A 53 7.15 16.19 2.97
N SER A 54 8.15 15.29 3.08
CA SER A 54 8.21 14.09 2.26
C SER A 54 7.29 12.98 2.78
N ASP A 55 6.88 12.05 1.90
CA ASP A 55 6.11 10.85 2.24
C ASP A 55 6.77 10.08 3.39
N GLU A 56 8.10 9.93 3.33
CA GLU A 56 8.86 9.20 4.35
C GLU A 56 8.82 9.89 5.72
N PHE A 57 8.92 11.23 5.75
CA PHE A 57 8.85 11.99 6.99
C PHE A 57 7.48 11.85 7.66
N VAL A 58 6.42 11.94 6.86
CA VAL A 58 5.04 11.72 7.34
C VAL A 58 4.87 10.28 7.83
N GLY A 59 5.36 9.29 7.08
CA GLY A 59 5.37 7.89 7.50
C GLY A 59 6.05 7.69 8.86
N ARG A 60 7.20 8.33 9.10
CA ARG A 60 7.91 8.27 10.39
C ARG A 60 7.09 8.85 11.54
N ILE A 61 6.30 9.92 11.30
CA ILE A 61 5.38 10.47 12.32
C ILE A 61 4.30 9.44 12.65
N PHE A 62 3.72 8.79 11.64
CA PHE A 62 2.71 7.74 11.86
C PHE A 62 3.27 6.56 12.66
N LEU A 63 4.48 6.12 12.34
CA LEU A 63 5.08 4.97 13.06
C LEU A 63 5.33 5.26 14.53
N LYS A 64 5.52 6.51 14.95
CA LYS A 64 5.66 6.88 16.38
C LYS A 64 4.45 6.51 17.23
N PHE A 65 3.28 6.35 16.60
CA PHE A 65 2.08 5.86 17.29
C PHE A 65 2.27 4.46 17.89
N TYR A 66 3.06 3.63 17.24
CA TYR A 66 3.27 2.23 17.65
C TYR A 66 4.28 2.09 18.80
N ARG A 67 5.10 3.12 19.07
CA ARG A 67 6.20 3.04 20.05
C ARG A 67 5.71 2.60 21.42
N GLY A 68 6.39 1.57 21.97
CA GLY A 68 6.11 1.02 23.30
C GLY A 68 4.88 0.14 23.40
N LYS A 69 4.27 -0.22 22.26
CA LYS A 69 3.12 -1.13 22.18
C LYS A 69 3.55 -2.50 21.67
N LYS A 70 2.75 -3.52 21.93
CA LYS A 70 2.99 -4.86 21.40
C LYS A 70 2.33 -5.04 20.03
N LEU A 71 2.99 -5.76 19.13
CA LEU A 71 2.46 -6.01 17.78
C LEU A 71 1.12 -6.76 17.84
N GLU A 72 0.95 -7.67 18.80
CA GLU A 72 -0.27 -8.47 18.97
C GLU A 72 -1.52 -7.62 19.24
N GLU A 73 -1.36 -6.44 19.86
CA GLU A 73 -2.47 -5.51 20.09
C GLU A 73 -3.12 -5.05 18.76
N PHE A 74 -2.33 -5.02 17.69
CA PHE A 74 -2.77 -4.60 16.36
C PHE A 74 -3.17 -5.79 15.49
N THR A 75 -2.38 -6.85 15.47
CA THR A 75 -2.65 -8.05 14.66
C THR A 75 -3.97 -8.69 15.04
N ASN A 76 -4.30 -8.78 16.33
CA ASN A 76 -5.57 -9.34 16.83
C ASN A 76 -6.80 -8.52 16.35
N GLY A 77 -6.65 -7.22 16.18
CA GLY A 77 -7.71 -6.33 15.71
C GLY A 77 -7.83 -6.23 14.18
N ALA A 78 -6.79 -6.63 13.46
CA ALA A 78 -6.70 -6.41 12.00
C ALA A 78 -7.79 -7.12 11.19
N PRO A 79 -8.20 -8.38 11.47
CA PRO A 79 -9.28 -9.04 10.73
C PRO A 79 -10.64 -8.33 10.89
N LEU A 80 -10.92 -7.78 12.09
CA LEU A 80 -12.14 -7.03 12.34
C LEU A 80 -12.13 -5.69 11.60
N PHE A 81 -10.99 -4.97 11.68
CA PHE A 81 -10.79 -3.72 10.94
C PHE A 81 -10.93 -3.94 9.43
N TYR A 82 -10.32 -4.98 8.89
CA TYR A 82 -10.47 -5.34 7.48
C TYR A 82 -11.94 -5.51 7.10
N ARG A 83 -12.68 -6.38 7.80
CA ARG A 83 -14.08 -6.67 7.48
C ARG A 83 -14.99 -5.46 7.57
N GLN A 84 -14.79 -4.60 8.57
CA GLN A 84 -15.68 -3.46 8.83
C GLN A 84 -15.32 -2.20 8.02
N TYR A 85 -14.03 -1.96 7.76
CA TYR A 85 -13.58 -0.69 7.19
C TYR A 85 -12.96 -0.82 5.80
N LEU A 86 -12.14 -1.85 5.55
CA LEU A 86 -11.44 -1.97 4.28
C LEU A 86 -12.28 -2.72 3.24
N LYS A 87 -12.76 -3.92 3.56
CA LYS A 87 -13.47 -4.80 2.62
C LYS A 87 -14.66 -4.12 1.90
N PRO A 88 -15.53 -3.33 2.58
CA PRO A 88 -16.63 -2.65 1.91
C PRO A 88 -16.20 -1.54 0.95
N ARG A 89 -14.93 -1.16 0.94
CA ARG A 89 -14.34 -0.09 0.12
C ARG A 89 -13.31 -0.58 -0.88
N LEU A 90 -13.24 -1.88 -1.10
CA LEU A 90 -12.44 -2.44 -2.18
C LEU A 90 -13.07 -2.08 -3.53
N ALA A 91 -12.26 -1.60 -4.46
CA ALA A 91 -12.69 -1.14 -5.77
C ALA A 91 -13.17 -2.31 -6.65
N PRO A 92 -14.46 -2.39 -7.04
CA PRO A 92 -15.01 -3.54 -7.74
C PRO A 92 -14.33 -3.81 -9.08
N ASN A 93 -14.04 -2.76 -9.85
CA ASN A 93 -13.38 -2.88 -11.15
C ASN A 93 -11.96 -3.44 -11.01
N ILE A 94 -11.21 -3.02 -9.99
CA ILE A 94 -9.86 -3.51 -9.74
C ILE A 94 -9.88 -4.94 -9.19
N LEU A 95 -10.88 -5.29 -8.35
CA LEU A 95 -11.10 -6.68 -7.95
C LEU A 95 -11.39 -7.59 -9.16
N CYS A 96 -12.12 -7.10 -10.18
CA CYS A 96 -12.29 -7.84 -11.43
C CYS A 96 -10.94 -8.10 -12.11
N LYS A 97 -10.04 -7.09 -12.14
CA LYS A 97 -8.68 -7.27 -12.69
C LYS A 97 -7.87 -8.29 -11.90
N VAL A 98 -7.92 -8.25 -10.56
CA VAL A 98 -7.29 -9.28 -9.73
C VAL A 98 -7.79 -10.68 -10.11
N ARG A 99 -9.11 -10.87 -10.24
CA ARG A 99 -9.70 -12.16 -10.64
C ARG A 99 -9.31 -12.59 -12.05
N GLU A 100 -9.19 -11.64 -13.00
CA GLU A 100 -8.68 -11.92 -14.35
C GLU A 100 -7.25 -12.48 -14.29
N HIS A 101 -6.38 -11.86 -13.50
CA HIS A 101 -5.01 -12.33 -13.31
C HIS A 101 -4.94 -13.70 -12.63
N GLN A 102 -5.78 -13.94 -11.61
CA GLN A 102 -5.90 -15.25 -10.97
C GLN A 102 -6.28 -16.34 -11.97
N LYS A 103 -7.30 -16.09 -12.79
CA LYS A 103 -7.74 -17.05 -13.84
C LYS A 103 -6.64 -17.35 -14.86
N ASN A 104 -5.79 -16.38 -15.15
CA ASN A 104 -4.67 -16.53 -16.09
C ASN A 104 -3.41 -17.14 -15.44
N GLY A 105 -3.44 -17.49 -14.16
CA GLY A 105 -2.30 -18.06 -13.44
C GLY A 105 -1.14 -17.09 -13.25
N HIS A 106 -1.41 -15.79 -13.21
CA HIS A 106 -0.41 -14.77 -12.93
C HIS A 106 -0.10 -14.73 -11.43
N VAL A 107 1.15 -14.47 -11.07
CA VAL A 107 1.56 -14.24 -9.68
C VAL A 107 1.00 -12.90 -9.22
N LEU A 108 0.22 -12.90 -8.14
CA LEU A 108 -0.40 -11.69 -7.59
C LEU A 108 0.45 -11.07 -6.49
N ILE A 109 0.79 -9.81 -6.62
CA ILE A 109 1.63 -9.09 -5.67
C ILE A 109 0.89 -7.84 -5.19
N LEU A 110 0.61 -7.75 -3.88
CA LEU A 110 0.18 -6.51 -3.25
C LEU A 110 1.41 -5.72 -2.81
N ILE A 111 1.50 -4.44 -3.22
CA ILE A 111 2.65 -3.58 -2.90
C ILE A 111 2.20 -2.23 -2.36
N SER A 112 2.50 -1.91 -1.09
CA SER A 112 1.95 -0.73 -0.41
C SER A 112 2.90 -0.13 0.61
N GLY A 113 2.81 1.18 0.79
CA GLY A 113 3.45 1.89 1.91
C GLY A 113 2.83 1.59 3.28
N SER A 114 1.64 1.00 3.33
CA SER A 114 0.94 0.64 4.56
C SER A 114 1.66 -0.47 5.32
N VAL A 115 1.34 -0.61 6.61
CA VAL A 115 2.00 -1.58 7.50
C VAL A 115 1.42 -2.99 7.33
N ARG A 116 2.29 -4.00 7.48
CA ARG A 116 2.01 -5.42 7.22
C ARG A 116 0.73 -5.92 7.86
N TYR A 117 0.54 -5.73 9.17
CA TYR A 117 -0.60 -6.29 9.90
C TYR A 117 -1.96 -5.81 9.38
N LEU A 118 -2.03 -4.63 8.73
CA LEU A 118 -3.25 -4.13 8.10
C LEU A 118 -3.55 -4.84 6.77
N LEU A 119 -2.52 -5.30 6.08
CA LEU A 119 -2.61 -5.87 4.73
C LEU A 119 -2.70 -7.40 4.72
N GLU A 120 -2.25 -8.07 5.79
CA GLU A 120 -2.34 -9.54 5.89
C GLU A 120 -3.77 -10.07 5.70
N PRO A 121 -4.81 -9.52 6.37
CA PRO A 121 -6.18 -9.98 6.12
C PRO A 121 -6.67 -9.70 4.69
N VAL A 122 -6.12 -8.70 4.01
CA VAL A 122 -6.45 -8.37 2.62
C VAL A 122 -5.90 -9.44 1.69
N ILE A 123 -4.62 -9.81 1.84
CA ILE A 123 -3.99 -10.83 0.98
C ILE A 123 -4.61 -12.21 1.20
N GLU A 124 -4.97 -12.55 2.44
CA GLU A 124 -5.63 -13.81 2.77
C GLU A 124 -7.03 -13.93 2.14
N ASP A 125 -7.87 -12.89 2.25
CA ASP A 125 -9.26 -12.91 1.74
C ASP A 125 -9.30 -12.85 0.20
N ILE A 126 -8.37 -12.13 -0.44
CA ILE A 126 -8.37 -11.94 -1.90
C ILE A 126 -7.53 -13.02 -2.60
N GLY A 127 -6.53 -13.58 -1.92
CA GLY A 127 -5.65 -14.62 -2.46
C GLY A 127 -4.46 -14.03 -3.24
N PHE A 128 -3.75 -13.05 -2.65
CA PHE A 128 -2.47 -12.60 -3.18
C PHE A 128 -1.34 -13.57 -2.80
N ASP A 129 -0.41 -13.81 -3.71
CA ASP A 129 0.74 -14.70 -3.49
C ASP A 129 1.84 -14.03 -2.67
N HIS A 130 2.02 -12.72 -2.84
CA HIS A 130 3.08 -11.96 -2.15
C HIS A 130 2.60 -10.60 -1.65
N LEU A 131 3.19 -10.18 -0.52
CA LEU A 131 3.00 -8.86 0.08
C LEU A 131 4.35 -8.15 0.19
N LEU A 132 4.47 -6.99 -0.45
CA LEU A 132 5.56 -6.04 -0.30
C LEU A 132 5.04 -4.78 0.40
N CYS A 133 5.46 -4.55 1.64
CA CYS A 133 4.92 -3.45 2.44
C CYS A 133 5.94 -2.90 3.43
N THR A 134 5.53 -1.93 4.24
CA THR A 134 6.35 -1.43 5.34
C THR A 134 6.18 -2.33 6.56
N ASP A 135 7.30 -2.83 7.08
CA ASP A 135 7.33 -3.63 8.30
C ASP A 135 7.60 -2.76 9.53
N LEU A 136 6.99 -3.11 10.67
CA LEU A 136 7.26 -2.47 11.94
C LEU A 136 8.46 -3.11 12.63
N GLU A 137 9.35 -2.29 13.21
CA GLU A 137 10.50 -2.78 13.96
C GLU A 137 10.07 -3.15 15.39
N VAL A 138 10.41 -4.38 15.81
CA VAL A 138 10.23 -4.88 17.18
C VAL A 138 11.58 -4.80 17.89
N GLY A 139 11.62 -4.19 19.04
CA GLY A 139 12.81 -4.08 19.89
C GLY A 139 13.14 -5.38 20.62
N ALA A 140 14.30 -5.43 21.26
CA ALA A 140 14.74 -6.59 22.07
C ALA A 140 13.82 -6.89 23.27
N ASP A 141 13.04 -5.91 23.70
CA ASP A 141 12.03 -6.01 24.76
C ASP A 141 10.67 -6.54 24.28
N GLY A 142 10.57 -6.90 22.99
CA GLY A 142 9.33 -7.36 22.34
C GLY A 142 8.32 -6.25 22.04
N GLN A 143 8.68 -4.98 22.26
CA GLN A 143 7.81 -3.85 21.97
C GLN A 143 8.18 -3.21 20.62
N LEU A 144 7.20 -2.56 20.00
CA LEU A 144 7.41 -1.79 18.79
C LEU A 144 8.24 -0.54 19.10
N THR A 145 9.29 -0.31 18.32
CA THR A 145 10.21 0.83 18.50
C THR A 145 9.62 2.15 17.99
N GLY A 146 8.55 2.10 17.19
CA GLY A 146 8.00 3.24 16.46
C GLY A 146 8.82 3.60 15.22
N ARG A 147 9.59 2.65 14.70
CA ARG A 147 10.36 2.74 13.44
C ARG A 147 9.94 1.63 12.48
N ALA A 148 10.33 1.79 11.22
CA ALA A 148 10.22 0.72 10.24
C ALA A 148 11.38 -0.27 10.40
N ASN A 149 11.10 -1.55 10.21
CA ASN A 149 12.09 -2.59 10.02
C ASN A 149 12.50 -2.61 8.54
N GLY A 150 13.53 -1.86 8.19
CA GLY A 150 13.95 -1.63 6.82
C GLY A 150 13.35 -0.38 6.19
N PRO A 151 13.43 -0.24 4.86
CA PRO A 151 12.97 0.94 4.15
C PRO A 151 11.43 0.99 4.05
N PHE A 152 10.88 2.20 3.99
CA PHE A 152 9.46 2.38 3.66
C PHE A 152 9.19 1.90 2.23
N CYS A 153 8.11 1.15 2.04
CA CYS A 153 7.69 0.63 0.73
C CYS A 153 6.98 1.70 -0.11
N ILE A 154 7.69 2.79 -0.43
CA ILE A 154 7.20 3.94 -1.20
C ILE A 154 8.20 4.32 -2.29
N ASN A 155 7.75 5.08 -3.29
CA ASN A 155 8.61 5.65 -4.34
C ASN A 155 9.54 4.59 -4.99
N LYS A 156 10.83 4.89 -5.09
CA LYS A 156 11.84 4.00 -5.67
C LYS A 156 11.97 2.65 -4.93
N THR A 157 11.65 2.61 -3.64
CA THR A 157 11.69 1.37 -2.84
C THR A 157 10.67 0.35 -3.35
N LYS A 158 9.46 0.76 -3.77
CA LYS A 158 8.49 -0.13 -4.42
C LYS A 158 9.14 -0.84 -5.62
N ARG A 159 9.78 -0.08 -6.51
CA ARG A 159 10.48 -0.64 -7.67
C ARG A 159 11.58 -1.63 -7.26
N THR A 160 12.43 -1.26 -6.29
CA THR A 160 13.53 -2.13 -5.83
C THR A 160 13.01 -3.44 -5.27
N LEU A 161 12.01 -3.40 -4.37
CA LEU A 161 11.41 -4.59 -3.77
C LEU A 161 10.73 -5.47 -4.83
N ALA A 162 9.99 -4.87 -5.76
CA ALA A 162 9.34 -5.59 -6.85
C ALA A 162 10.36 -6.24 -7.79
N SER A 163 11.48 -5.55 -8.11
CA SER A 163 12.57 -6.12 -8.93
C SER A 163 13.23 -7.31 -8.24
N HIS A 164 13.52 -7.23 -6.95
CA HIS A 164 14.10 -8.33 -6.18
C HIS A 164 13.15 -9.53 -6.13
N LEU A 165 11.86 -9.30 -5.89
CA LEU A 165 10.85 -10.36 -5.91
C LEU A 165 10.77 -11.02 -7.28
N ALA A 166 10.73 -10.22 -8.35
CA ALA A 166 10.65 -10.70 -9.72
C ALA A 166 11.86 -11.57 -10.08
N GLN A 167 13.08 -11.13 -9.72
CA GLN A 167 14.31 -11.91 -9.93
C GLN A 167 14.27 -13.23 -9.15
N LYS A 168 13.88 -13.20 -7.88
CA LYS A 168 13.83 -14.38 -7.00
C LYS A 168 12.86 -15.45 -7.51
N HIS A 169 11.74 -15.04 -8.10
CA HIS A 169 10.66 -15.94 -8.53
C HIS A 169 10.59 -16.12 -10.05
N GLY A 170 11.55 -15.60 -10.81
CA GLY A 170 11.58 -15.77 -12.27
C GLY A 170 10.42 -15.08 -12.99
N ILE A 171 9.95 -13.94 -12.46
CA ILE A 171 8.86 -13.15 -13.05
C ILE A 171 9.42 -12.27 -14.17
N ASP A 172 8.84 -12.40 -15.36
CA ASP A 172 9.16 -11.57 -16.53
C ASP A 172 8.43 -10.24 -16.46
N LEU A 173 9.13 -9.19 -16.03
CA LEU A 173 8.58 -7.86 -15.88
C LEU A 173 8.09 -7.25 -17.21
N SER A 174 8.72 -7.60 -18.34
CA SER A 174 8.30 -7.09 -19.66
C SER A 174 6.91 -7.58 -20.09
N ARG A 175 6.45 -8.69 -19.49
CA ARG A 175 5.14 -9.29 -19.71
C ARG A 175 4.18 -9.11 -18.53
N SER A 176 4.64 -8.43 -17.48
CA SER A 176 3.92 -8.24 -16.23
C SER A 176 3.10 -6.96 -16.22
N TYR A 177 2.22 -6.86 -15.25
CA TYR A 177 1.22 -5.80 -15.06
C TYR A 177 1.48 -5.05 -13.77
N ALA A 178 1.18 -3.73 -13.74
CA ALA A 178 1.18 -2.95 -12.52
C ALA A 178 0.04 -1.93 -12.50
N TYR A 179 -0.54 -1.75 -11.32
CA TYR A 179 -1.67 -0.86 -11.05
C TYR A 179 -1.30 0.10 -9.93
N GLY A 180 -1.46 1.41 -10.15
CA GLY A 180 -1.11 2.43 -9.17
C GLY A 180 -1.84 3.74 -9.41
N ASN A 181 -1.96 4.56 -8.36
CA ASN A 181 -2.74 5.80 -8.40
C ASN A 181 -1.91 7.08 -8.21
N HIS A 182 -0.75 6.97 -7.58
CA HIS A 182 0.03 8.10 -7.12
C HIS A 182 1.34 8.25 -7.90
N GLN A 183 1.91 9.46 -7.92
CA GLN A 183 3.22 9.71 -8.53
C GLN A 183 4.35 8.85 -7.96
N SER A 184 4.21 8.41 -6.71
CA SER A 184 5.16 7.48 -6.08
C SER A 184 5.16 6.08 -6.72
N ASP A 185 4.14 5.74 -7.51
CA ASP A 185 4.03 4.46 -8.22
C ASP A 185 4.66 4.50 -9.61
N ILE A 186 5.00 5.70 -10.13
CA ILE A 186 5.61 5.84 -11.45
C ILE A 186 6.82 4.90 -11.63
N PRO A 187 7.78 4.81 -10.67
CA PRO A 187 8.92 3.90 -10.83
C PRO A 187 8.53 2.42 -10.94
N LEU A 188 7.43 2.01 -10.30
CA LEU A 188 6.88 0.65 -10.41
C LEU A 188 6.21 0.45 -11.77
N LEU A 189 5.36 1.40 -12.19
CA LEU A 189 4.64 1.35 -13.46
C LEU A 189 5.61 1.34 -14.68
N GLU A 190 6.73 2.04 -14.57
CA GLU A 190 7.76 2.09 -15.63
C GLU A 190 8.54 0.80 -15.83
N MET A 191 8.52 -0.12 -14.86
CA MET A 191 9.32 -1.34 -14.93
C MET A 191 8.59 -2.54 -15.56
N VAL A 192 7.28 -2.40 -15.81
CA VAL A 192 6.45 -3.48 -16.36
C VAL A 192 6.02 -3.21 -17.78
N GLY A 193 5.67 -4.28 -18.52
CA GLY A 193 5.18 -4.16 -19.89
C GLY A 193 3.77 -3.59 -19.99
N PHE A 194 2.93 -3.79 -18.97
CA PHE A 194 1.52 -3.38 -18.96
C PHE A 194 1.17 -2.54 -17.72
N PRO A 195 1.52 -1.23 -17.70
CA PRO A 195 1.16 -0.32 -16.62
C PRO A 195 -0.27 0.19 -16.76
N PHE A 196 -0.96 0.36 -15.61
CA PHE A 196 -2.31 0.94 -15.52
C PHE A 196 -2.34 2.01 -14.42
N ALA A 197 -2.83 3.20 -14.77
CA ALA A 197 -3.09 4.25 -13.81
C ALA A 197 -4.54 4.15 -13.32
N VAL A 198 -4.74 4.01 -12.00
CA VAL A 198 -6.08 3.88 -11.39
C VAL A 198 -6.43 5.18 -10.69
N GLU A 199 -7.53 5.84 -11.08
CA GLU A 199 -7.94 7.13 -10.49
C GLU A 199 -6.74 8.05 -10.18
N PRO A 200 -5.86 8.31 -11.18
CA PRO A 200 -4.55 8.86 -10.93
C PRO A 200 -4.58 10.29 -10.40
N THR A 201 -3.65 10.58 -9.48
CA THR A 201 -3.31 11.97 -9.13
C THR A 201 -2.88 12.75 -10.36
N GLU A 202 -3.01 14.08 -10.34
CA GLU A 202 -2.69 14.92 -11.49
C GLU A 202 -1.26 14.72 -12.04
N PRO A 203 -0.20 14.56 -11.21
CA PRO A 203 1.13 14.26 -11.72
C PRO A 203 1.20 12.90 -12.45
N LEU A 204 0.59 11.84 -11.89
CA LEU A 204 0.56 10.54 -12.57
C LEU A 204 -0.32 10.57 -13.83
N ARG A 205 -1.43 11.30 -13.81
CA ARG A 205 -2.31 11.48 -14.98
C ARG A 205 -1.54 12.08 -16.17
N LYS A 206 -0.74 13.11 -15.94
CA LYS A 206 0.12 13.72 -16.97
C LYS A 206 1.12 12.70 -17.56
N VAL A 207 1.73 11.88 -16.71
CA VAL A 207 2.65 10.82 -17.17
C VAL A 207 1.91 9.76 -17.96
N ALA A 208 0.75 9.31 -17.48
CA ALA A 208 -0.09 8.31 -18.16
C ALA A 208 -0.50 8.77 -19.56
N PHE A 209 -0.97 10.01 -19.72
CA PHE A 209 -1.26 10.59 -21.03
C PHE A 209 -0.03 10.65 -21.95
N LYS A 210 1.10 11.14 -21.44
CA LYS A 210 2.34 11.25 -22.22
C LYS A 210 2.84 9.89 -22.72
N ARG A 211 2.59 8.82 -21.96
CA ARG A 211 3.09 7.47 -22.24
C ARG A 211 2.01 6.53 -22.79
N ASN A 212 0.80 7.03 -23.03
CA ASN A 212 -0.35 6.25 -23.46
C ASN A 212 -0.68 5.08 -22.51
N TRP A 213 -0.49 5.27 -21.21
CA TRP A 213 -0.90 4.28 -20.21
C TRP A 213 -2.41 4.31 -20.02
N PRO A 214 -3.09 3.16 -20.01
CA PRO A 214 -4.52 3.09 -19.73
C PRO A 214 -4.86 3.66 -18.36
N ILE A 215 -5.99 4.40 -18.30
CA ILE A 215 -6.54 4.93 -17.05
C ILE A 215 -7.80 4.15 -16.72
N LEU A 216 -7.90 3.64 -15.50
CA LEU A 216 -9.04 2.89 -14.97
C LEU A 216 -9.73 3.66 -13.87
N GLY A 217 -11.06 3.49 -13.77
CA GLY A 217 -11.86 3.93 -12.62
C GLY A 217 -12.09 2.80 -11.62
N PHE A 218 -12.60 3.15 -10.42
CA PHE A 218 -12.97 2.16 -9.40
C PHE A 218 -14.21 1.34 -9.78
N LYS A 219 -15.09 1.91 -10.62
CA LYS A 219 -16.35 1.33 -11.09
C LYS A 219 -16.34 1.17 -12.61
#